data_a12a4adf62526817a10182fedbb6e047
#
_entry.id   a12a4adf62526817a10182fedbb6e047
#
_cell.length_a   1.000
_cell.length_b   1.000
_cell.length_c   1.000
_cell.angle_alpha   90.00
_cell.angle_beta   90.00
_cell.angle_gamma   90.00
#
_symmetry.space_group_name_H-M   'P 1'
#
loop_
_entity.id
_entity.type
_entity.pdbx_description
1 polymer ?
#
loop_
_entity_poly.entity_id
_entity_poly.type
_entity_poly.pdbx_seq_one_letter_code
_entity_poly.pdbx_strand_id
1 'polypeptide(L)'
;MTTEDNSDRYRAPALDKGLDILELLAHTDGGLTQAEIAKSLGKSPSEFYRMLDRLVRRGYVYRQDGDRFFLSLKMFGLAHFHAPVRRLVSFATPVMRDFSNKAQQACHLTVHDRGAVTVIAQQDSSTYWALSVRVGAHMSLFNTGSGHILLAFQTETQREMMIAEQLRFNEGMSTPDNLSETLSRIRHDGYDIMKSMQTAVVTTLSAPVLTLDGTAIAALTCPFIEPLSANAPTQKVCLDHIVEAAARISEIVAGSRTQ
;
A
#
# COMPACT_ATOMS: atom_id res chain seq x y z
N MET A 1 22.09 33.22 0.65
CA MET A 1 21.42 33.01 1.95
C MET A 1 20.74 31.68 1.88
N THR A 2 21.34 30.67 2.48
CA THR A 2 20.96 29.29 2.49
C THR A 2 19.69 29.09 3.31
N THR A 3 18.68 28.56 2.72
CA THR A 3 17.47 28.03 3.42
C THR A 3 17.90 26.84 4.26
N GLU A 4 18.32 27.09 5.51
CA GLU A 4 18.47 26.04 6.51
C GLU A 4 17.12 25.36 6.70
N ASP A 5 17.12 24.05 6.48
CA ASP A 5 15.98 23.15 6.54
C ASP A 5 15.32 23.24 7.93
N ASN A 6 14.10 23.78 7.95
CA ASN A 6 13.30 23.96 9.17
C ASN A 6 12.82 22.62 9.78
N SER A 7 13.20 21.48 9.17
CA SER A 7 12.85 20.12 9.61
C SER A 7 13.55 19.71 10.91
N ASP A 8 14.72 20.29 11.19
CA ASP A 8 15.58 19.89 12.32
C ASP A 8 15.16 20.52 13.66
N ARG A 9 14.30 21.55 13.63
CA ARG A 9 13.92 22.32 14.84
C ARG A 9 12.99 21.55 15.80
N TYR A 10 12.36 20.46 15.32
CA TYR A 10 11.41 19.65 16.09
C TYR A 10 11.83 18.17 16.19
N ARG A 11 13.09 17.85 15.94
CA ARG A 11 13.58 16.47 16.08
C ARG A 11 13.38 15.97 17.50
N ALA A 12 12.89 14.70 17.58
CA ALA A 12 12.77 13.95 18.84
C ALA A 12 13.70 12.72 18.75
N PRO A 13 15.02 12.85 18.95
CA PRO A 13 16.00 11.80 18.66
C PRO A 13 15.73 10.48 19.38
N ALA A 14 15.08 10.52 20.55
CA ALA A 14 14.70 9.32 21.28
C ALA A 14 13.53 8.58 20.59
N LEU A 15 12.59 9.31 19.99
CA LEU A 15 11.49 8.73 19.23
C LEU A 15 12.02 8.14 17.92
N ASP A 16 12.84 8.89 17.19
CA ASP A 16 13.46 8.43 15.93
C ASP A 16 14.17 7.10 16.16
N LYS A 17 15.06 7.02 17.17
CA LYS A 17 15.76 5.77 17.53
C LYS A 17 14.80 4.62 17.90
N GLY A 18 13.67 4.93 18.52
CA GLY A 18 12.64 3.93 18.85
C GLY A 18 11.95 3.39 17.60
N LEU A 19 11.65 4.25 16.63
CA LEU A 19 11.07 3.87 15.34
C LEU A 19 12.08 3.07 14.50
N ASP A 20 13.34 3.52 14.41
CA ASP A 20 14.43 2.79 13.72
C ASP A 20 14.55 1.35 14.21
N ILE A 21 14.43 1.11 15.55
CA ILE A 21 14.46 -0.24 16.13
C ILE A 21 13.27 -1.07 15.66
N LEU A 22 12.06 -0.50 15.66
CA LEU A 22 10.86 -1.23 15.24
C LEU A 22 10.93 -1.61 13.76
N GLU A 23 11.38 -0.69 12.92
CA GLU A 23 11.54 -0.91 11.48
C GLU A 23 12.61 -1.97 11.19
N LEU A 24 13.76 -1.91 11.86
CA LEU A 24 14.81 -2.91 11.74
C LEU A 24 14.30 -4.31 12.13
N LEU A 25 13.63 -4.43 13.28
CA LEU A 25 13.10 -5.71 13.76
C LEU A 25 11.97 -6.26 12.88
N ALA A 26 11.21 -5.40 12.20
CA ALA A 26 10.17 -5.81 11.27
C ALA A 26 10.71 -6.53 10.02
N HIS A 27 11.96 -6.25 9.64
CA HIS A 27 12.64 -6.85 8.48
C HIS A 27 13.64 -7.96 8.86
N THR A 28 13.65 -8.38 10.12
CA THR A 28 14.65 -9.34 10.60
C THR A 28 13.97 -10.63 11.07
N ASP A 29 14.33 -11.74 10.45
CA ASP A 29 13.99 -13.07 10.94
C ASP A 29 14.92 -13.48 12.09
N GLY A 30 14.36 -14.03 13.18
CA GLY A 30 15.14 -14.60 14.29
C GLY A 30 15.57 -13.61 15.38
N GLY A 31 15.10 -12.37 15.35
CA GLY A 31 15.40 -11.34 16.36
C GLY A 31 16.86 -10.88 16.35
N LEU A 32 17.17 -9.82 17.11
CA LEU A 32 18.51 -9.24 17.22
C LEU A 32 18.89 -8.99 18.66
N THR A 33 20.16 -9.18 19.01
CA THR A 33 20.75 -8.69 20.27
C THR A 33 20.89 -7.17 20.24
N GLN A 34 21.04 -6.54 21.41
CA GLN A 34 21.30 -5.10 21.49
C GLN A 34 22.53 -4.66 20.69
N ALA A 35 23.58 -5.48 20.68
CA ALA A 35 24.81 -5.20 19.94
C ALA A 35 24.58 -5.26 18.42
N GLU A 36 23.82 -6.25 17.95
CA GLU A 36 23.45 -6.39 16.53
C GLU A 36 22.55 -5.22 16.07
N ILE A 37 21.56 -4.79 16.88
CA ILE A 37 20.73 -3.61 16.59
C ILE A 37 21.60 -2.36 16.46
N ALA A 38 22.48 -2.12 17.42
CA ALA A 38 23.38 -0.96 17.43
C ALA A 38 24.30 -0.95 16.20
N LYS A 39 24.87 -2.10 15.85
CA LYS A 39 25.71 -2.26 14.66
C LYS A 39 24.93 -1.98 13.37
N SER A 40 23.72 -2.52 13.22
CA SER A 40 22.88 -2.33 12.02
C SER A 40 22.47 -0.88 11.83
N LEU A 41 22.23 -0.15 12.92
CA LEU A 41 21.84 1.26 12.90
C LEU A 41 23.02 2.24 12.98
N GLY A 42 24.27 1.76 12.96
CA GLY A 42 25.49 2.59 12.95
C GLY A 42 25.67 3.44 14.21
N LYS A 43 25.23 2.96 15.39
CA LYS A 43 25.25 3.66 16.68
C LYS A 43 25.88 2.78 17.77
N SER A 44 26.11 3.39 18.95
CA SER A 44 26.59 2.64 20.13
C SER A 44 25.43 1.90 20.84
N PRO A 45 25.67 0.76 21.49
CA PRO A 45 24.64 0.02 22.25
C PRO A 45 23.98 0.85 23.36
N SER A 46 24.74 1.73 24.03
CA SER A 46 24.25 2.59 25.12
C SER A 46 23.18 3.58 24.66
N GLU A 47 23.22 3.98 23.39
CA GLU A 47 22.24 4.91 22.82
C GLU A 47 20.86 4.29 22.67
N PHE A 48 20.76 2.96 22.50
CA PHE A 48 19.49 2.27 22.28
C PHE A 48 18.91 1.64 23.54
N TYR A 49 19.71 1.46 24.59
CA TYR A 49 19.27 0.76 25.81
C TYR A 49 17.93 1.28 26.37
N ARG A 50 17.81 2.59 26.59
CA ARG A 50 16.60 3.19 27.14
C ARG A 50 15.39 3.06 26.20
N MET A 51 15.61 3.15 24.87
CA MET A 51 14.55 2.98 23.86
C MET A 51 14.07 1.53 23.84
N LEU A 52 14.98 0.55 23.83
CA LEU A 52 14.66 -0.88 23.91
C LEU A 52 13.89 -1.21 25.19
N ASP A 53 14.33 -0.74 26.36
CA ASP A 53 13.60 -0.95 27.63
C ASP A 53 12.18 -0.39 27.55
N ARG A 54 12.00 0.82 26.98
CA ARG A 54 10.67 1.42 26.82
C ARG A 54 9.80 0.66 25.85
N LEU A 55 10.33 0.19 24.73
CA LEU A 55 9.60 -0.60 23.76
C LEU A 55 9.16 -1.95 24.34
N VAL A 56 10.03 -2.60 25.12
CA VAL A 56 9.70 -3.85 25.85
C VAL A 56 8.60 -3.60 26.88
N ARG A 57 8.75 -2.59 27.76
CA ARG A 57 7.73 -2.24 28.77
C ARG A 57 6.38 -1.87 28.17
N ARG A 58 6.39 -1.27 26.98
CA ARG A 58 5.16 -0.93 26.25
C ARG A 58 4.63 -2.08 25.40
N GLY A 59 5.33 -3.22 25.35
CA GLY A 59 4.92 -4.42 24.64
C GLY A 59 5.01 -4.35 23.12
N TYR A 60 5.76 -3.42 22.55
CA TYR A 60 6.05 -3.36 21.10
C TYR A 60 7.13 -4.35 20.70
N VAL A 61 8.06 -4.60 21.61
CA VAL A 61 9.17 -5.53 21.48
C VAL A 61 9.12 -6.50 22.66
N TYR A 62 9.52 -7.72 22.48
CA TYR A 62 9.74 -8.65 23.59
C TYR A 62 11.15 -9.22 23.52
N ARG A 63 11.65 -9.66 24.66
CA ARG A 63 12.96 -10.29 24.82
C ARG A 63 12.76 -11.78 25.04
N GLN A 64 13.54 -12.58 24.35
CA GLN A 64 13.54 -14.03 24.49
C GLN A 64 14.94 -14.52 24.91
N ASP A 65 15.05 -15.79 25.25
CA ASP A 65 16.30 -16.42 25.67
C ASP A 65 17.49 -16.08 24.74
N GLY A 66 18.67 -15.78 25.32
CA GLY A 66 19.84 -15.32 24.59
C GLY A 66 19.90 -13.83 24.33
N ASP A 67 19.12 -13.02 25.06
CA ASP A 67 19.11 -11.55 24.99
C ASP A 67 18.74 -10.97 23.62
N ARG A 68 17.96 -11.72 22.83
CA ARG A 68 17.46 -11.27 21.53
C ARG A 68 16.12 -10.57 21.68
N PHE A 69 15.95 -9.49 20.94
CA PHE A 69 14.75 -8.67 20.87
C PHE A 69 13.98 -9.00 19.59
N PHE A 70 12.68 -9.14 19.72
CA PHE A 70 11.75 -9.46 18.63
C PHE A 70 10.62 -8.44 18.57
N LEU A 71 10.14 -8.12 17.38
CA LEU A 71 8.94 -7.32 17.21
C LEU A 71 7.72 -8.13 17.70
N SER A 72 6.86 -7.51 18.53
CA SER A 72 5.60 -8.12 18.95
C SER A 72 4.48 -7.90 17.94
N LEU A 73 3.37 -8.63 18.10
CA LEU A 73 2.15 -8.41 17.29
C LEU A 73 1.37 -7.14 17.66
N LYS A 74 1.89 -6.30 18.55
CA LYS A 74 1.18 -5.09 19.00
C LYS A 74 0.98 -4.09 17.86
N MET A 75 1.98 -3.90 16.98
CA MET A 75 1.84 -3.02 15.80
C MET A 75 0.76 -3.54 14.85
N PHE A 76 0.74 -4.85 14.60
CA PHE A 76 -0.31 -5.50 13.83
C PHE A 76 -1.70 -5.24 14.44
N GLY A 77 -1.85 -5.40 15.76
CA GLY A 77 -3.10 -5.09 16.46
C GLY A 77 -3.53 -3.63 16.29
N LEU A 78 -2.60 -2.67 16.43
CA LEU A 78 -2.89 -1.24 16.23
C LEU A 78 -3.36 -0.95 14.81
N ALA A 79 -2.71 -1.50 13.80
CA ALA A 79 -3.11 -1.35 12.41
C ALA A 79 -4.51 -1.95 12.15
N HIS A 80 -4.80 -3.11 12.77
CA HIS A 80 -6.11 -3.77 12.68
C HIS A 80 -7.24 -3.00 13.39
N PHE A 81 -6.93 -2.19 14.39
CA PHE A 81 -7.92 -1.33 15.06
C PHE A 81 -8.22 -0.05 14.27
N HIS A 82 -7.46 0.28 13.22
CA HIS A 82 -7.77 1.42 12.36
C HIS A 82 -9.05 1.16 11.55
N ALA A 83 -10.17 1.59 12.11
CA ALA A 83 -11.51 1.21 11.68
C ALA A 83 -11.80 1.40 10.18
N PRO A 84 -11.41 2.52 9.52
CA PRO A 84 -11.67 2.72 8.10
C PRO A 84 -11.03 1.64 7.22
N VAL A 85 -9.73 1.36 7.42
CA VAL A 85 -8.98 0.36 6.65
C VAL A 85 -9.52 -1.04 6.94
N ARG A 86 -9.71 -1.39 8.22
CA ARG A 86 -10.24 -2.70 8.62
C ARG A 86 -11.58 -2.99 7.97
N ARG A 87 -12.51 -2.02 7.98
CA ARG A 87 -13.85 -2.19 7.41
C ARG A 87 -13.77 -2.39 5.91
N LEU A 88 -13.00 -1.56 5.21
CA LEU A 88 -12.81 -1.67 3.77
C LEU A 88 -12.21 -3.03 3.38
N VAL A 89 -11.16 -3.49 4.06
CA VAL A 89 -10.53 -4.79 3.83
C VAL A 89 -11.52 -5.93 4.09
N SER A 90 -12.31 -5.88 5.17
CA SER A 90 -13.28 -6.93 5.49
C SER A 90 -14.38 -7.07 4.42
N PHE A 91 -14.80 -5.98 3.83
CA PHE A 91 -15.77 -5.98 2.73
C PHE A 91 -15.17 -6.43 1.40
N ALA A 92 -13.94 -6.01 1.11
CA ALA A 92 -13.27 -6.33 -0.13
C ALA A 92 -12.80 -7.79 -0.22
N THR A 93 -12.32 -8.38 0.88
CA THR A 93 -11.71 -9.72 0.88
C THR A 93 -12.57 -10.81 0.21
N PRO A 94 -13.87 -10.98 0.52
CA PRO A 94 -14.68 -12.00 -0.15
C PRO A 94 -14.87 -11.73 -1.65
N VAL A 95 -14.96 -10.47 -2.06
CA VAL A 95 -15.09 -10.07 -3.47
C VAL A 95 -13.78 -10.30 -4.22
N MET A 96 -12.64 -9.96 -3.62
CA MET A 96 -11.31 -10.21 -4.17
C MET A 96 -11.06 -11.72 -4.38
N ARG A 97 -11.51 -12.55 -3.45
CA ARG A 97 -11.43 -14.02 -3.58
C ARG A 97 -12.28 -14.55 -4.74
N ASP A 98 -13.50 -14.04 -4.90
CA ASP A 98 -14.38 -14.38 -6.03
C ASP A 98 -13.73 -13.99 -7.36
N PHE A 99 -13.18 -12.75 -7.44
CA PHE A 99 -12.39 -12.29 -8.59
C PHE A 99 -11.24 -13.25 -8.91
N SER A 100 -10.40 -13.55 -7.91
CA SER A 100 -9.22 -14.40 -8.10
C SER A 100 -9.58 -15.79 -8.62
N ASN A 101 -10.69 -16.37 -8.15
CA ASN A 101 -11.18 -17.65 -8.63
C ASN A 101 -11.66 -17.60 -10.09
N LYS A 102 -12.38 -16.54 -10.49
CA LYS A 102 -12.91 -16.36 -11.84
C LYS A 102 -11.82 -15.96 -12.85
N ALA A 103 -10.98 -15.02 -12.47
CA ALA A 103 -9.93 -14.47 -13.33
C ALA A 103 -8.66 -15.35 -13.38
N GLN A 104 -8.48 -16.26 -12.43
CA GLN A 104 -7.25 -17.04 -12.27
C GLN A 104 -5.99 -16.16 -12.15
N GLN A 105 -6.16 -14.94 -11.66
CA GLN A 105 -5.13 -13.94 -11.45
C GLN A 105 -5.17 -13.45 -10.00
N ALA A 106 -4.05 -12.93 -9.52
CA ALA A 106 -3.99 -12.23 -8.24
C ALA A 106 -4.64 -10.84 -8.34
N CYS A 107 -5.04 -10.26 -7.21
CA CYS A 107 -5.42 -8.85 -7.13
C CYS A 107 -5.04 -8.24 -5.79
N HIS A 108 -4.89 -6.92 -5.77
CA HIS A 108 -4.61 -6.17 -4.56
C HIS A 108 -5.48 -4.91 -4.47
N LEU A 109 -5.77 -4.52 -3.24
CA LEU A 109 -6.51 -3.32 -2.91
C LEU A 109 -5.56 -2.27 -2.37
N THR A 110 -5.64 -1.07 -2.90
CA THR A 110 -4.77 0.06 -2.53
C THR A 110 -5.56 1.28 -2.14
N VAL A 111 -4.95 2.10 -1.29
CA VAL A 111 -5.46 3.43 -0.89
C VAL A 111 -4.36 4.47 -1.05
N HIS A 112 -4.76 5.74 -1.11
CA HIS A 112 -3.82 6.84 -0.97
C HIS A 112 -3.41 7.01 0.50
N ASP A 113 -2.12 7.15 0.74
CA ASP A 113 -1.55 7.51 2.04
C ASP A 113 -0.36 8.46 1.84
N ARG A 114 -0.54 9.73 2.19
CA ARG A 114 0.51 10.78 2.18
C ARG A 114 1.35 10.81 0.89
N GLY A 115 0.69 10.96 -0.25
CA GLY A 115 1.34 11.04 -1.56
C GLY A 115 1.83 9.70 -2.12
N ALA A 116 1.53 8.59 -1.47
CA ALA A 116 1.85 7.24 -1.96
C ALA A 116 0.58 6.40 -2.16
N VAL A 117 0.72 5.35 -2.95
CA VAL A 117 -0.24 4.26 -3.10
C VAL A 117 0.16 3.15 -2.14
N THR A 118 -0.66 2.87 -1.14
CA THR A 118 -0.38 1.83 -0.13
C THR A 118 -1.26 0.61 -0.34
N VAL A 119 -0.66 -0.58 -0.41
CA VAL A 119 -1.38 -1.86 -0.51
C VAL A 119 -1.94 -2.23 0.87
N ILE A 120 -3.27 -2.36 0.98
CA ILE A 120 -3.95 -2.70 2.23
C ILE A 120 -4.51 -4.11 2.27
N ALA A 121 -4.69 -4.75 1.11
CA ALA A 121 -5.06 -6.15 1.00
C ALA A 121 -4.50 -6.76 -0.28
N GLN A 122 -4.22 -8.06 -0.22
CA GLN A 122 -3.75 -8.88 -1.33
C GLN A 122 -4.55 -10.18 -1.36
N GLN A 123 -4.91 -10.63 -2.55
CA GLN A 123 -5.48 -11.94 -2.81
C GLN A 123 -4.67 -12.63 -3.91
N ASP A 124 -4.10 -13.76 -3.58
CA ASP A 124 -3.33 -14.55 -4.54
C ASP A 124 -4.23 -15.23 -5.57
N SER A 125 -3.66 -15.57 -6.73
CA SER A 125 -4.32 -16.40 -7.74
C SER A 125 -4.73 -17.74 -7.15
N SER A 126 -5.84 -18.30 -7.64
CA SER A 126 -6.27 -19.66 -7.33
C SER A 126 -5.46 -20.73 -8.06
N THR A 127 -4.53 -20.34 -8.95
CA THR A 127 -3.65 -21.26 -9.68
C THR A 127 -2.39 -21.60 -8.86
N TYR A 128 -1.57 -22.52 -9.36
CA TYR A 128 -0.35 -22.99 -8.68
C TYR A 128 0.78 -21.93 -8.60
N TRP A 129 0.66 -20.81 -9.30
CA TRP A 129 1.58 -19.68 -9.24
C TRP A 129 0.83 -18.34 -9.23
N ALA A 130 1.42 -17.32 -8.63
CA ALA A 130 0.82 -15.98 -8.55
C ALA A 130 1.91 -14.92 -8.51
N LEU A 131 1.59 -13.73 -9.04
CA LEU A 131 2.33 -12.52 -8.78
C LEU A 131 1.62 -11.73 -7.68
N SER A 132 2.28 -11.56 -6.54
CA SER A 132 1.73 -10.86 -5.38
C SER A 132 2.46 -9.55 -5.12
N VAL A 133 1.72 -8.55 -4.68
CA VAL A 133 2.27 -7.29 -4.16
C VAL A 133 2.11 -7.30 -2.63
N ARG A 134 3.18 -7.03 -1.89
CA ARG A 134 3.15 -7.12 -0.43
C ARG A 134 2.19 -6.11 0.19
N VAL A 135 1.38 -6.53 1.15
CA VAL A 135 0.59 -5.62 1.99
C VAL A 135 1.55 -4.71 2.75
N GLY A 136 1.24 -3.41 2.79
CA GLY A 136 2.12 -2.37 3.32
C GLY A 136 3.12 -1.81 2.30
N ALA A 137 3.22 -2.35 1.08
CA ALA A 137 4.07 -1.77 0.05
C ALA A 137 3.56 -0.39 -0.36
N HIS A 138 4.52 0.54 -0.54
CA HIS A 138 4.27 1.89 -1.04
C HIS A 138 4.70 1.99 -2.50
N MET A 139 3.83 2.56 -3.33
CA MET A 139 4.05 2.74 -4.76
C MET A 139 3.76 4.19 -5.14
N SER A 140 4.24 4.61 -6.32
CA SER A 140 4.00 5.96 -6.82
C SER A 140 2.59 6.13 -7.38
N LEU A 141 2.02 7.33 -7.19
CA LEU A 141 0.78 7.77 -7.85
C LEU A 141 0.94 7.92 -9.36
N PHE A 142 2.17 8.17 -9.87
CA PHE A 142 2.39 8.55 -11.27
C PHE A 142 2.75 7.38 -12.19
N ASN A 143 3.23 6.27 -11.64
CA ASN A 143 3.74 5.16 -12.45
C ASN A 143 3.05 3.82 -12.15
N THR A 144 1.84 3.88 -11.60
CA THR A 144 1.01 2.70 -11.32
C THR A 144 -0.44 2.92 -11.74
N GLY A 145 -1.08 1.89 -12.27
CA GLY A 145 -2.51 1.95 -12.61
C GLY A 145 -3.38 2.26 -11.39
N SER A 146 -3.03 1.73 -10.21
CA SER A 146 -3.70 2.08 -8.94
C SER A 146 -3.61 3.57 -8.62
N GLY A 147 -2.43 4.17 -8.83
CA GLY A 147 -2.22 5.61 -8.60
C GLY A 147 -3.03 6.47 -9.56
N HIS A 148 -3.04 6.10 -10.84
CA HIS A 148 -3.86 6.77 -11.83
C HIS A 148 -5.35 6.73 -11.49
N ILE A 149 -5.87 5.57 -11.07
CA ILE A 149 -7.27 5.44 -10.61
C ILE A 149 -7.54 6.35 -9.43
N LEU A 150 -6.67 6.33 -8.40
CA LEU A 150 -6.84 7.16 -7.21
C LEU A 150 -6.83 8.66 -7.54
N LEU A 151 -6.02 9.12 -8.52
CA LEU A 151 -5.99 10.51 -8.97
C LEU A 151 -7.19 10.86 -9.86
N ALA A 152 -7.55 9.97 -10.80
CA ALA A 152 -8.60 10.24 -11.79
C ALA A 152 -9.97 10.46 -11.16
N PHE A 153 -10.27 9.75 -10.06
CA PHE A 153 -11.56 9.78 -9.39
C PHE A 153 -11.58 10.65 -8.12
N GLN A 154 -10.71 11.68 -8.05
CA GLN A 154 -10.76 12.70 -6.99
C GLN A 154 -11.31 14.03 -7.50
N THR A 155 -11.71 14.89 -6.54
CA THR A 155 -11.94 16.31 -6.83
C THR A 155 -10.62 16.97 -7.24
N GLU A 156 -10.67 18.07 -7.96
CA GLU A 156 -9.46 18.79 -8.39
C GLU A 156 -8.57 19.17 -7.20
N THR A 157 -9.14 19.78 -6.17
CA THR A 157 -8.42 20.18 -4.96
C THR A 157 -7.74 18.98 -4.28
N GLN A 158 -8.44 17.85 -4.15
CA GLN A 158 -7.87 16.66 -3.54
C GLN A 158 -6.75 16.07 -4.38
N ARG A 159 -6.90 16.06 -5.71
CA ARG A 159 -5.89 15.57 -6.66
C ARG A 159 -4.62 16.41 -6.59
N GLU A 160 -4.74 17.74 -6.58
CA GLU A 160 -3.61 18.66 -6.45
C GLU A 160 -2.86 18.42 -5.13
N MET A 161 -3.58 18.23 -4.03
CA MET A 161 -2.98 17.90 -2.74
C MET A 161 -2.21 16.58 -2.79
N MET A 162 -2.79 15.52 -3.36
CA MET A 162 -2.13 14.21 -3.51
C MET A 162 -0.87 14.30 -4.36
N ILE A 163 -0.90 15.07 -5.45
CA ILE A 163 0.26 15.32 -6.32
C ILE A 163 1.35 16.08 -5.56
N ALA A 164 0.99 17.14 -4.83
CA ALA A 164 1.93 17.92 -4.04
C ALA A 164 2.60 17.08 -2.93
N GLU A 165 1.85 16.20 -2.28
CA GLU A 165 2.39 15.25 -1.31
C GLU A 165 3.37 14.26 -1.95
N GLN A 166 3.03 13.68 -3.12
CA GLN A 166 3.92 12.78 -3.86
C GLN A 166 5.26 13.44 -4.18
N LEU A 167 5.22 14.69 -4.68
CA LEU A 167 6.42 15.45 -5.05
C LEU A 167 7.26 15.82 -3.83
N ARG A 168 6.62 16.10 -2.70
CA ARG A 168 7.30 16.46 -1.44
C ARG A 168 8.08 15.28 -0.83
N PHE A 169 7.53 14.07 -0.92
CA PHE A 169 8.15 12.88 -0.31
C PHE A 169 9.11 12.13 -1.24
N ASN A 170 9.14 12.49 -2.55
CA ASN A 170 10.01 11.84 -3.53
C ASN A 170 10.85 12.89 -4.25
N GLU A 171 11.95 13.30 -3.63
CA GLU A 171 12.88 14.29 -4.19
C GLU A 171 13.35 13.87 -5.60
N GLY A 172 13.32 14.83 -6.53
CA GLY A 172 13.70 14.61 -7.93
C GLY A 172 12.62 14.01 -8.84
N MET A 173 11.43 13.70 -8.32
CA MET A 173 10.30 13.30 -9.14
C MET A 173 9.58 14.53 -9.71
N SER A 174 9.11 14.43 -10.94
CA SER A 174 8.26 15.44 -11.59
C SER A 174 6.92 14.84 -11.99
N THR A 175 5.91 15.69 -12.08
CA THR A 175 4.61 15.29 -12.65
C THR A 175 4.81 14.94 -14.13
N PRO A 176 4.32 13.76 -14.59
CA PRO A 176 4.38 13.40 -15.99
C PRO A 176 3.59 14.38 -16.88
N ASP A 177 4.15 14.78 -18.02
CA ASP A 177 3.53 15.76 -18.93
C ASP A 177 2.15 15.32 -19.44
N ASN A 178 1.96 14.01 -19.65
CA ASN A 178 0.71 13.42 -20.13
C ASN A 178 -0.26 13.01 -19.00
N LEU A 179 0.00 13.36 -17.75
CA LEU A 179 -0.82 12.92 -16.62
C LEU A 179 -2.27 13.36 -16.77
N SER A 180 -2.52 14.63 -17.09
CA SER A 180 -3.88 15.19 -17.21
C SER A 180 -4.70 14.47 -18.28
N GLU A 181 -4.11 14.19 -19.44
CA GLU A 181 -4.77 13.44 -20.52
C GLU A 181 -5.08 12.00 -20.08
N THR A 182 -4.11 11.34 -19.45
CA THR A 182 -4.26 9.98 -18.91
C THR A 182 -5.41 9.91 -17.90
N LEU A 183 -5.47 10.84 -16.95
CA LEU A 183 -6.53 10.86 -15.94
C LEU A 183 -7.92 11.15 -16.53
N SER A 184 -7.98 12.00 -17.56
CA SER A 184 -9.23 12.31 -18.26
C SER A 184 -9.77 11.08 -19.00
N ARG A 185 -8.91 10.34 -19.70
CA ARG A 185 -9.25 9.07 -20.34
C ARG A 185 -9.77 8.05 -19.31
N ILE A 186 -9.05 7.86 -18.21
CA ILE A 186 -9.42 6.91 -17.16
C ILE A 186 -10.77 7.29 -16.52
N ARG A 187 -10.99 8.57 -16.29
CA ARG A 187 -12.29 9.06 -15.77
C ARG A 187 -13.45 8.76 -16.71
N HIS A 188 -13.21 8.84 -18.01
CA HIS A 188 -14.22 8.52 -19.05
C HIS A 188 -14.46 7.00 -19.14
N ASP A 189 -13.38 6.21 -19.19
CA ASP A 189 -13.44 4.77 -19.42
C ASP A 189 -13.91 3.99 -18.18
N GLY A 190 -13.67 4.52 -16.98
CA GLY A 190 -14.02 3.88 -15.72
C GLY A 190 -12.96 2.89 -15.19
N TYR A 191 -11.83 2.72 -15.89
CA TYR A 191 -10.73 1.82 -15.52
C TYR A 191 -9.40 2.28 -16.12
N ASP A 192 -8.29 1.65 -15.71
CA ASP A 192 -6.99 1.82 -16.34
C ASP A 192 -6.40 0.47 -16.78
N ILE A 193 -5.81 0.46 -17.98
CA ILE A 193 -4.97 -0.61 -18.51
C ILE A 193 -3.60 -0.01 -18.76
N MET A 194 -2.60 -0.46 -18.02
CA MET A 194 -1.25 0.10 -18.10
C MET A 194 -0.23 -1.03 -18.11
N LYS A 195 0.74 -0.97 -19.05
CA LYS A 195 1.93 -1.82 -18.96
C LYS A 195 2.71 -1.46 -17.71
N SER A 196 3.09 -2.44 -16.91
CA SER A 196 3.86 -2.21 -15.69
C SER A 196 5.19 -1.54 -16.01
N MET A 197 5.52 -0.50 -15.26
CA MET A 197 6.85 0.15 -15.35
C MET A 197 7.92 -0.58 -14.52
N GLN A 198 7.52 -1.57 -13.70
CA GLN A 198 8.41 -2.37 -12.88
C GLN A 198 8.77 -3.71 -13.54
N THR A 199 7.90 -4.24 -14.41
CA THR A 199 8.05 -5.59 -14.96
C THR A 199 7.46 -5.68 -16.37
N ALA A 200 8.27 -6.04 -17.36
CA ALA A 200 7.89 -6.01 -18.77
C ALA A 200 6.73 -6.97 -19.15
N VAL A 201 6.54 -8.04 -18.40
CA VAL A 201 5.53 -9.08 -18.70
C VAL A 201 4.16 -8.82 -18.04
N VAL A 202 4.05 -7.75 -17.25
CA VAL A 202 2.83 -7.45 -16.49
C VAL A 202 2.07 -6.29 -17.13
N THR A 203 0.77 -6.47 -17.29
CA THR A 203 -0.19 -5.39 -17.55
C THR A 203 -1.09 -5.20 -16.34
N THR A 204 -1.13 -4.02 -15.76
CA THR A 204 -2.04 -3.73 -14.64
C THR A 204 -3.42 -3.38 -15.17
N LEU A 205 -4.44 -4.05 -14.61
CA LEU A 205 -5.87 -3.78 -14.85
C LEU A 205 -6.41 -3.19 -13.55
N SER A 206 -6.79 -1.93 -13.54
CA SER A 206 -7.17 -1.22 -12.31
C SER A 206 -8.55 -0.60 -12.44
N ALA A 207 -9.37 -0.71 -11.38
CA ALA A 207 -10.71 -0.14 -11.32
C ALA A 207 -10.93 0.58 -9.97
N PRO A 208 -11.74 1.65 -9.95
CA PRO A 208 -11.98 2.43 -8.75
C PRO A 208 -13.00 1.77 -7.81
N VAL A 209 -12.73 1.82 -6.52
CA VAL A 209 -13.74 1.61 -5.47
C VAL A 209 -14.25 2.99 -5.05
N LEU A 210 -15.50 3.26 -5.38
CA LEU A 210 -16.12 4.59 -5.29
C LEU A 210 -17.02 4.74 -4.06
N THR A 211 -17.10 5.96 -3.56
CA THR A 211 -18.15 6.43 -2.66
C THR A 211 -19.39 6.86 -3.46
N LEU A 212 -20.48 7.19 -2.77
CA LEU A 212 -21.73 7.64 -3.41
C LEU A 212 -21.57 8.94 -4.21
N ASP A 213 -20.62 9.79 -3.87
CA ASP A 213 -20.31 11.03 -4.59
C ASP A 213 -19.36 10.83 -5.78
N GLY A 214 -18.99 9.58 -6.07
CA GLY A 214 -18.13 9.20 -7.19
C GLY A 214 -16.65 9.47 -6.99
N THR A 215 -16.20 9.70 -5.74
CA THR A 215 -14.76 9.77 -5.40
C THR A 215 -14.18 8.40 -5.07
N ALA A 216 -12.93 8.16 -5.47
CA ALA A 216 -12.25 6.90 -5.18
C ALA A 216 -11.72 6.88 -3.73
N ILE A 217 -12.13 5.88 -2.96
CA ILE A 217 -11.55 5.58 -1.65
C ILE A 217 -10.47 4.52 -1.72
N ALA A 218 -10.46 3.73 -2.80
CA ALA A 218 -9.46 2.70 -3.06
C ALA A 218 -9.38 2.42 -4.57
N ALA A 219 -8.32 1.72 -4.97
CA ALA A 219 -8.22 1.11 -6.29
C ALA A 219 -8.05 -0.40 -6.14
N LEU A 220 -8.82 -1.18 -6.91
CA LEU A 220 -8.65 -2.62 -7.04
C LEU A 220 -7.86 -2.91 -8.30
N THR A 221 -6.73 -3.61 -8.20
CA THR A 221 -5.80 -3.84 -9.31
C THR A 221 -5.45 -5.32 -9.45
N CYS A 222 -5.49 -5.81 -10.67
CA CYS A 222 -4.99 -7.10 -11.09
C CYS A 222 -3.66 -6.90 -11.85
N PRO A 223 -2.54 -7.40 -11.35
CA PRO A 223 -1.29 -7.49 -12.11
C PRO A 223 -1.39 -8.68 -13.09
N PHE A 224 -2.03 -8.44 -14.21
CA PHE A 224 -2.30 -9.47 -15.22
C PHE A 224 -1.01 -9.92 -15.89
N ILE A 225 -0.84 -11.24 -15.97
CA ILE A 225 0.17 -11.91 -16.79
C ILE A 225 -0.54 -12.81 -17.77
N GLU A 226 -0.19 -12.69 -19.05
CA GLU A 226 -0.78 -13.49 -20.13
C GLU A 226 -0.51 -14.98 -19.88
N PRO A 227 -1.55 -15.81 -19.64
CA PRO A 227 -1.36 -17.24 -19.46
C PRO A 227 -1.10 -17.93 -20.79
N LEU A 228 -0.25 -18.96 -20.77
CA LEU A 228 0.02 -19.76 -21.97
C LEU A 228 -1.12 -20.73 -22.32
N SER A 229 -2.02 -21.02 -21.40
CA SER A 229 -3.14 -21.92 -21.60
C SER A 229 -4.25 -21.25 -22.37
N ALA A 230 -4.68 -21.85 -23.47
CA ALA A 230 -5.79 -21.35 -24.30
C ALA A 230 -7.15 -21.33 -23.57
N ASN A 231 -7.29 -22.07 -22.46
CA ASN A 231 -8.51 -22.13 -21.65
C ASN A 231 -8.51 -21.12 -20.49
N ALA A 232 -7.43 -20.38 -20.30
CA ALA A 232 -7.35 -19.38 -19.23
C ALA A 232 -8.09 -18.10 -19.63
N PRO A 233 -8.62 -17.33 -18.65
CA PRO A 233 -9.26 -16.06 -18.89
C PRO A 233 -8.32 -15.07 -19.60
N THR A 234 -8.81 -14.44 -20.66
CA THR A 234 -8.06 -13.41 -21.40
C THR A 234 -7.98 -12.11 -20.61
N GLN A 235 -7.08 -11.21 -21.01
CA GLN A 235 -6.97 -9.87 -20.42
C GLN A 235 -8.31 -9.13 -20.37
N LYS A 236 -9.11 -9.25 -21.47
CA LYS A 236 -10.43 -8.59 -21.52
C LYS A 236 -11.39 -9.18 -20.47
N VAL A 237 -11.46 -10.49 -20.35
CA VAL A 237 -12.29 -11.17 -19.33
C VAL A 237 -11.86 -10.78 -17.91
N CYS A 238 -10.55 -10.72 -17.66
CA CYS A 238 -10.02 -10.29 -16.37
C CYS A 238 -10.34 -8.80 -16.09
N LEU A 239 -10.32 -7.93 -17.11
CA LEU A 239 -10.73 -6.54 -17.00
C LEU A 239 -12.22 -6.43 -16.61
N ASP A 240 -13.08 -7.15 -17.31
CA ASP A 240 -14.52 -7.15 -17.03
C ASP A 240 -14.78 -7.59 -15.58
N HIS A 241 -14.08 -8.62 -15.10
CA HIS A 241 -14.18 -9.12 -13.73
C HIS A 241 -13.63 -8.16 -12.68
N ILE A 242 -12.53 -7.43 -12.94
CA ILE A 242 -11.97 -6.48 -11.95
C ILE A 242 -12.87 -5.24 -11.81
N VAL A 243 -13.46 -4.78 -12.91
CA VAL A 243 -14.43 -3.68 -12.91
C VAL A 243 -15.69 -4.07 -12.14
N GLU A 244 -16.25 -5.25 -12.39
CA GLU A 244 -17.39 -5.80 -11.64
C GLU A 244 -17.08 -5.92 -10.15
N ALA A 245 -15.90 -6.46 -9.81
CA ALA A 245 -15.48 -6.63 -8.43
C ALA A 245 -15.33 -5.27 -7.70
N ALA A 246 -14.74 -4.28 -8.34
CA ALA A 246 -14.62 -2.94 -7.78
C ALA A 246 -15.96 -2.26 -7.56
N ALA A 247 -16.90 -2.42 -8.50
CA ALA A 247 -18.27 -1.93 -8.37
C ALA A 247 -19.02 -2.59 -7.19
N ARG A 248 -18.91 -3.91 -7.04
CA ARG A 248 -19.50 -4.63 -5.89
C ARG A 248 -18.94 -4.16 -4.55
N ILE A 249 -17.63 -3.92 -4.45
CA ILE A 249 -17.02 -3.37 -3.22
C ILE A 249 -17.59 -1.98 -2.95
N SER A 250 -17.73 -1.13 -3.99
CA SER A 250 -18.30 0.22 -3.87
C SER A 250 -19.73 0.19 -3.32
N GLU A 251 -20.59 -0.70 -3.82
CA GLU A 251 -21.96 -0.89 -3.34
C GLU A 251 -22.03 -1.30 -1.86
N ILE A 252 -21.17 -2.27 -1.45
CA ILE A 252 -21.10 -2.73 -0.06
C ILE A 252 -20.68 -1.58 0.87
N VAL A 253 -19.66 -0.82 0.46
CA VAL A 253 -19.17 0.33 1.24
C VAL A 253 -20.23 1.42 1.34
N ALA A 254 -20.93 1.71 0.26
CA ALA A 254 -22.03 2.69 0.24
C ALA A 254 -23.17 2.27 1.17
N GLY A 255 -23.65 1.01 1.08
CA GLY A 255 -24.71 0.48 1.91
C GLY A 255 -24.38 0.41 3.40
N SER A 256 -23.12 0.25 3.76
CA SER A 256 -22.65 0.20 5.16
C SER A 256 -22.59 1.57 5.87
N ARG A 257 -22.66 2.67 5.16
CA ARG A 257 -22.67 4.03 5.72
C ARG A 257 -24.09 4.53 6.07
N THR A 258 -25.10 3.79 5.66
CA THR A 258 -26.53 4.16 5.85
C THR A 258 -27.15 3.49 7.09
N GLN A 259 -26.40 2.66 7.80
CA GLN A 259 -26.76 2.04 9.09
C GLN A 259 -25.89 2.61 10.22
#